data_67dc6c61031f1604af0da9a2d320d00f
#
_entry.id   67dc6c61031f1604af0da9a2d320d00f
#
_cell.length_a   1.000
_cell.length_b   1.000
_cell.length_c   1.000
_cell.angle_alpha   90.00
_cell.angle_beta   90.00
_cell.angle_gamma   90.00
#
_symmetry.space_group_name_H-M   'P 1'
#
loop_
_entity.id
_entity.type
_entity.pdbx_description
1 polymer ?
#
loop_
_entity_poly.entity_id
_entity_poly.type
_entity_poly.pdbx_seq_one_letter_code
_entity_poly.pdbx_strand_id
1 'polypeptide(L)'
;YEISACLVGSEMCIRDRANPGLNSGFMIPQYTAASIVSQSKGLCMPASADSIPSSQGQEDHVSMGSNAATKLYRVVNNTERVLAIELFNAAQALEFRRPLKSSPAIEAIFTEYRKRVPFISNDEIMYPHIESSVQFVRGM
;
A
#
# COMPACT_ATOMS: atom_id res chain seq x y z
N TYR A 1 13.01 6.88 5.16
CA TYR A 1 13.05 6.61 6.62
C TYR A 1 11.81 7.12 7.34
N GLU A 2 11.22 8.25 6.92
CA GLU A 2 10.02 8.81 7.54
C GLU A 2 8.72 8.09 7.12
N ILE A 3 8.67 7.54 5.92
CA ILE A 3 7.51 6.77 5.40
C ILE A 3 7.30 5.49 6.23
N SER A 4 8.37 4.79 6.61
CA SER A 4 8.28 3.60 7.47
C SER A 4 7.87 3.95 8.91
N ALA A 5 8.24 5.13 9.41
CA ALA A 5 7.80 5.61 10.72
C ALA A 5 6.31 5.95 10.72
N CYS A 6 5.77 6.48 9.61
CA CYS A 6 4.33 6.70 9.44
C CYS A 6 3.53 5.39 9.37
N LEU A 7 4.08 4.32 8.77
CA LEU A 7 3.44 3.01 8.70
C LEU A 7 3.63 2.17 9.98
N VAL A 8 4.62 2.46 10.80
CA VAL A 8 5.02 1.64 11.97
C VAL A 8 4.85 2.38 13.29
N GLY A 9 4.59 3.70 13.27
CA GLY A 9 4.48 4.50 14.48
C GLY A 9 3.23 4.17 15.31
N SER A 10 3.43 3.78 16.56
CA SER A 10 2.38 3.53 17.54
C SER A 10 1.43 4.72 17.76
N GLU A 11 1.84 5.92 17.39
CA GLU A 11 1.04 7.14 17.46
C GLU A 11 -0.07 7.23 16.40
N MET A 12 0.07 6.52 15.27
CA MET A 12 -0.95 6.51 14.21
C MET A 12 -2.27 5.89 14.67
N CYS A 13 -2.20 4.82 15.45
CA CYS A 13 -3.40 4.14 15.94
C CYS A 13 -4.29 5.02 16.84
N ILE A 14 -3.74 6.05 17.46
CA ILE A 14 -4.50 6.94 18.39
C ILE A 14 -5.11 8.11 17.62
N ARG A 15 -4.47 8.59 16.56
CA ARG A 15 -4.89 9.79 15.82
C ARG A 15 -5.90 9.52 14.71
N ASP A 16 -6.00 8.28 14.24
CA ASP A 16 -6.83 7.91 13.09
C ASP A 16 -8.24 7.45 13.47
N ARG A 17 -8.69 7.77 14.69
CA ARG A 17 -9.98 7.34 15.23
C ARG A 17 -10.84 8.51 15.64
N ALA A 18 -12.07 8.52 15.15
CA ALA A 18 -13.09 9.47 15.63
C ALA A 18 -13.52 9.17 17.08
N ASN A 19 -13.56 7.88 17.47
CA ASN A 19 -13.96 7.41 18.80
C ASN A 19 -12.91 6.43 19.37
N PRO A 20 -11.85 6.92 20.04
CA PRO A 20 -10.83 6.07 20.64
C PRO A 20 -11.40 5.13 21.71
N GLY A 21 -10.91 3.89 21.74
CA GLY A 21 -11.29 2.90 22.73
C GLY A 21 -12.35 1.89 22.27
N LEU A 22 -13.26 2.28 21.37
CA LEU A 22 -14.25 1.38 20.76
C LEU A 22 -13.82 0.86 19.40
N ASN A 23 -13.03 1.64 18.66
CA ASN A 23 -12.61 1.34 17.30
C ASN A 23 -11.12 0.97 17.25
N SER A 24 -10.77 0.05 16.35
CA SER A 24 -9.38 -0.31 16.04
C SER A 24 -8.72 0.67 15.05
N GLY A 25 -9.53 1.43 14.31
CA GLY A 25 -9.06 2.41 13.33
C GLY A 25 -8.21 1.78 12.24
N PHE A 26 -7.11 2.43 11.87
CA PHE A 26 -6.24 2.00 10.76
C PHE A 26 -5.19 0.93 11.14
N MET A 27 -5.34 0.27 12.29
CA MET A 27 -4.43 -0.83 12.69
C MET A 27 -4.43 -1.98 11.68
N ILE A 28 -5.59 -2.39 11.17
CA ILE A 28 -5.67 -3.49 10.19
C ILE A 28 -5.09 -3.11 8.83
N PRO A 29 -5.35 -1.93 8.24
CA PRO A 29 -4.61 -1.45 7.07
C PRO A 29 -3.09 -1.45 7.26
N GLN A 30 -2.57 -1.09 8.43
CA GLN A 30 -1.15 -1.14 8.75
C GLN A 30 -0.61 -2.58 8.66
N TYR A 31 -1.26 -3.55 9.27
CA TYR A 31 -0.86 -4.96 9.18
C TYR A 31 -0.93 -5.48 7.76
N THR A 32 -1.92 -5.04 6.99
CA THR A 32 -2.02 -5.37 5.55
C THR A 32 -0.81 -4.84 4.79
N ALA A 33 -0.44 -3.57 4.98
CA ALA A 33 0.75 -2.99 4.36
C ALA A 33 2.04 -3.72 4.77
N ALA A 34 2.21 -4.03 6.06
CA ALA A 34 3.35 -4.79 6.57
C ALA A 34 3.45 -6.19 5.93
N SER A 35 2.34 -6.90 5.78
CA SER A 35 2.27 -8.19 5.11
C SER A 35 2.69 -8.10 3.64
N ILE A 36 2.19 -7.09 2.91
CA ILE A 36 2.54 -6.84 1.51
C ILE A 36 4.05 -6.55 1.35
N VAL A 37 4.62 -5.72 2.23
CA VAL A 37 6.06 -5.42 2.23
C VAL A 37 6.87 -6.68 2.54
N SER A 38 6.44 -7.50 3.49
CA SER A 38 7.10 -8.78 3.80
C SER A 38 7.09 -9.73 2.60
N GLN A 39 5.97 -9.86 1.90
CA GLN A 39 5.88 -10.64 0.67
C GLN A 39 6.82 -10.10 -0.41
N SER A 40 6.89 -8.78 -0.59
CA SER A 40 7.75 -8.14 -1.59
C SER A 40 9.24 -8.42 -1.33
N LYS A 41 9.67 -8.50 -0.07
CA LYS A 41 11.05 -8.90 0.29
C LYS A 41 11.39 -10.30 -0.24
N GLY A 42 10.48 -11.26 -0.13
CA GLY A 42 10.67 -12.60 -0.70
C GLY A 42 10.73 -12.60 -2.23
N LEU A 43 9.95 -11.74 -2.88
CA LEU A 43 9.96 -11.59 -4.33
C LEU A 43 11.23 -10.92 -4.88
N CYS A 44 11.99 -10.22 -4.04
CA CYS A 44 13.25 -9.58 -4.44
C CYS A 44 14.42 -10.57 -4.62
N MET A 45 14.27 -11.86 -4.29
CA MET A 45 15.29 -12.85 -4.58
C MET A 45 15.52 -12.93 -6.10
N PRO A 46 16.77 -12.81 -6.60
CA PRO A 46 17.06 -12.79 -8.02
C PRO A 46 16.61 -14.09 -8.72
N ALA A 47 15.77 -13.98 -9.75
CA ALA A 47 15.41 -15.13 -10.57
C ALA A 47 16.55 -15.58 -11.51
N SER A 48 17.48 -14.68 -11.81
CA SER A 48 18.66 -14.94 -12.63
C SER A 48 19.77 -15.72 -11.88
N ALA A 49 19.65 -15.91 -10.56
CA ALA A 49 20.59 -16.70 -9.78
C ALA A 49 20.38 -18.21 -9.94
N ASP A 50 19.32 -18.62 -10.60
CA ASP A 50 18.96 -20.02 -10.80
C ASP A 50 18.88 -20.35 -12.31
N SER A 51 19.35 -21.54 -12.66
CA SER A 51 19.22 -22.09 -13.99
C SER A 51 19.19 -23.62 -13.89
N ILE A 52 18.47 -24.27 -14.79
CA ILE A 52 18.36 -25.71 -14.86
C ILE A 52 18.66 -26.21 -16.28
N PRO A 53 19.35 -27.35 -16.46
CA PRO A 53 19.47 -27.97 -17.76
C PRO A 53 18.11 -28.39 -18.29
N SER A 54 17.88 -28.18 -19.59
CA SER A 54 16.70 -28.62 -20.28
C SER A 54 17.00 -29.28 -21.63
N SER A 55 15.97 -29.76 -22.35
CA SER A 55 16.14 -30.39 -23.65
C SER A 55 17.15 -31.55 -23.68
N GLN A 56 17.11 -32.42 -22.67
CA GLN A 56 18.04 -33.56 -22.53
C GLN A 56 19.53 -33.13 -22.44
N GLY A 57 19.79 -31.96 -21.84
CA GLY A 57 21.13 -31.43 -21.66
C GLY A 57 21.68 -30.67 -22.90
N GLN A 58 20.85 -30.40 -23.88
CA GLN A 58 21.23 -29.52 -24.98
C GLN A 58 21.32 -28.05 -24.57
N GLU A 59 20.51 -27.68 -23.58
CA GLU A 59 20.51 -26.36 -22.94
C GLU A 59 20.94 -26.54 -21.47
N ASP A 60 22.15 -26.12 -21.17
CA ASP A 60 22.73 -26.21 -19.83
C ASP A 60 22.59 -24.90 -19.04
N HIS A 61 22.22 -23.82 -19.71
CA HIS A 61 22.03 -22.51 -19.12
C HIS A 61 20.81 -21.80 -19.71
N VAL A 62 19.70 -21.85 -18.99
CA VAL A 62 18.39 -21.30 -19.43
C VAL A 62 18.09 -20.00 -18.71
N SER A 63 17.65 -18.99 -19.49
CA SER A 63 17.23 -17.70 -18.92
C SER A 63 15.92 -17.84 -18.13
N MET A 64 15.90 -17.34 -16.88
CA MET A 64 14.72 -17.25 -16.02
C MET A 64 14.04 -15.88 -16.08
N GLY A 65 14.14 -15.17 -17.23
CA GLY A 65 13.57 -13.85 -17.44
C GLY A 65 12.06 -13.78 -17.23
N SER A 66 11.32 -14.81 -17.64
CA SER A 66 9.86 -14.89 -17.39
C SER A 66 9.52 -14.90 -15.90
N ASN A 67 10.31 -15.62 -15.10
CA ASN A 67 10.13 -15.64 -13.64
C ASN A 67 10.46 -14.27 -13.02
N ALA A 68 11.50 -13.60 -13.53
CA ALA A 68 11.83 -12.24 -13.10
C ALA A 68 10.69 -11.26 -13.42
N ALA A 69 10.13 -11.32 -14.63
CA ALA A 69 9.02 -10.46 -15.04
C ALA A 69 7.75 -10.66 -14.20
N THR A 70 7.39 -11.91 -13.91
CA THR A 70 6.22 -12.19 -13.05
C THR A 70 6.43 -11.74 -11.61
N LYS A 71 7.64 -11.85 -11.08
CA LYS A 71 7.98 -11.29 -9.75
C LYS A 71 7.87 -9.77 -9.75
N LEU A 72 8.45 -9.10 -10.76
CA LEU A 72 8.36 -7.64 -10.91
C LEU A 72 6.90 -7.18 -10.97
N TYR A 73 6.07 -7.81 -11.77
CA TYR A 73 4.64 -7.49 -11.85
C TYR A 73 3.96 -7.54 -10.47
N ARG A 74 4.25 -8.57 -9.67
CA ARG A 74 3.72 -8.68 -8.31
C ARG A 74 4.24 -7.58 -7.39
N VAL A 75 5.52 -7.24 -7.46
CA VAL A 75 6.12 -6.17 -6.64
C VAL A 75 5.50 -4.82 -7.00
N VAL A 76 5.27 -4.52 -8.27
CA VAL A 76 4.60 -3.28 -8.70
C VAL A 76 3.19 -3.20 -8.12
N ASN A 77 2.38 -4.25 -8.27
CA ASN A 77 1.03 -4.28 -7.70
C ASN A 77 1.04 -4.14 -6.16
N ASN A 78 1.99 -4.75 -5.49
CA ASN A 78 2.17 -4.63 -4.05
C ASN A 78 2.53 -3.19 -3.65
N THR A 79 3.40 -2.54 -4.42
CA THR A 79 3.79 -1.14 -4.18
C THR A 79 2.60 -0.20 -4.35
N GLU A 80 1.81 -0.37 -5.40
CA GLU A 80 0.58 0.41 -5.60
C GLU A 80 -0.40 0.26 -4.43
N ARG A 81 -0.55 -0.94 -3.88
CA ARG A 81 -1.41 -1.19 -2.71
C ARG A 81 -0.88 -0.52 -1.45
N VAL A 82 0.44 -0.56 -1.22
CA VAL A 82 1.05 0.13 -0.07
C VAL A 82 0.84 1.64 -0.18
N LEU A 83 1.10 2.22 -1.35
CA LEU A 83 0.86 3.65 -1.59
C LEU A 83 -0.62 4.04 -1.44
N ALA A 84 -1.53 3.17 -1.86
CA ALA A 84 -2.97 3.38 -1.68
C ALA A 84 -3.37 3.38 -0.20
N ILE A 85 -2.82 2.48 0.61
CA ILE A 85 -3.04 2.45 2.07
C ILE A 85 -2.45 3.69 2.73
N GLU A 86 -1.27 4.13 2.30
CA GLU A 86 -0.65 5.37 2.78
C GLU A 86 -1.51 6.60 2.48
N LEU A 87 -1.99 6.72 1.24
CA LEU A 87 -2.89 7.79 0.82
C LEU A 87 -4.20 7.79 1.62
N PHE A 88 -4.78 6.61 1.81
CA PHE A 88 -6.00 6.43 2.60
C PHE A 88 -5.82 6.92 4.03
N ASN A 89 -4.72 6.52 4.67
CA ASN A 89 -4.37 6.94 6.01
C ASN A 89 -4.07 8.45 6.09
N ALA A 90 -3.29 8.98 5.14
CA ALA A 90 -2.97 10.41 5.08
C ALA A 90 -4.23 11.27 4.91
N ALA A 91 -5.16 10.85 4.06
CA ALA A 91 -6.43 11.53 3.88
C ALA A 91 -7.27 11.52 5.17
N GLN A 92 -7.31 10.39 5.88
CA GLN A 92 -7.98 10.29 7.19
C GLN A 92 -7.35 11.26 8.20
N ALA A 93 -6.03 11.30 8.30
CA ALA A 93 -5.30 12.17 9.21
C ALA A 93 -5.49 13.67 8.92
N LEU A 94 -5.58 14.05 7.64
CA LEU A 94 -5.85 15.44 7.24
C LEU A 94 -7.23 15.90 7.69
N GLU A 95 -8.22 15.03 7.70
CA GLU A 95 -9.57 15.36 8.16
C GLU A 95 -9.59 15.78 9.64
N PHE A 96 -8.83 15.08 10.50
CA PHE A 96 -8.72 15.42 11.92
C PHE A 96 -8.01 16.76 12.19
N ARG A 97 -7.33 17.31 11.18
CA ARG A 97 -6.67 18.62 11.27
C ARG A 97 -7.53 19.77 10.81
N ARG A 98 -8.74 19.53 10.33
CA ARG A 98 -9.66 20.61 9.95
C ARG A 98 -9.97 21.52 11.14
N PRO A 99 -10.07 22.86 10.98
CA PRO A 99 -10.18 23.61 9.73
C PRO A 99 -8.83 23.99 9.07
N LEU A 100 -7.67 23.53 9.59
CA LEU A 100 -6.39 23.78 8.95
C LEU A 100 -6.37 23.17 7.54
N LYS A 101 -5.78 23.88 6.61
CA LYS A 101 -5.66 23.48 5.21
C LYS A 101 -4.21 23.22 4.85
N SER A 102 -3.99 22.28 3.94
CA SER A 102 -2.70 22.02 3.31
C SER A 102 -2.44 22.98 2.14
N SER A 103 -1.43 22.70 1.32
CA SER A 103 -1.19 23.49 0.10
C SER A 103 -2.35 23.34 -0.90
N PRO A 104 -2.60 24.33 -1.78
CA PRO A 104 -3.66 24.25 -2.78
C PRO A 104 -3.61 22.98 -3.64
N ALA A 105 -2.41 22.51 -4.00
CA ALA A 105 -2.23 21.29 -4.78
C ALA A 105 -2.69 20.05 -4.00
N ILE A 106 -2.34 19.93 -2.72
CA ILE A 106 -2.77 18.80 -1.88
C ILE A 106 -4.27 18.85 -1.61
N GLU A 107 -4.84 20.05 -1.38
CA GLU A 107 -6.30 20.19 -1.19
C GLU A 107 -7.08 19.79 -2.45
N ALA A 108 -6.55 20.05 -3.64
CA ALA A 108 -7.16 19.61 -4.89
C ALA A 108 -7.20 18.06 -4.98
N ILE A 109 -6.05 17.41 -4.74
CA ILE A 109 -5.94 15.94 -4.72
C ILE A 109 -6.86 15.35 -3.65
N PHE A 110 -6.84 15.92 -2.44
CA PHE A 110 -7.67 15.50 -1.32
C PHE A 110 -9.17 15.56 -1.67
N THR A 111 -9.60 16.65 -2.31
CA THR A 111 -11.00 16.84 -2.72
C THR A 111 -11.44 15.79 -3.74
N GLU A 112 -10.60 15.49 -4.74
CA GLU A 112 -10.89 14.43 -5.72
C GLU A 112 -10.89 13.04 -5.09
N TYR A 113 -9.95 12.78 -4.19
CA TYR A 113 -9.87 11.51 -3.47
C TYR A 113 -11.12 11.27 -2.62
N ARG A 114 -11.59 12.28 -1.88
CA ARG A 114 -12.78 12.19 -1.01
C ARG A 114 -14.10 11.96 -1.78
N LYS A 115 -14.14 12.19 -3.06
CA LYS A 115 -15.29 11.77 -3.90
C LYS A 115 -15.40 10.25 -4.04
N ARG A 116 -14.29 9.52 -3.87
CA ARG A 116 -14.23 8.06 -4.03
C ARG A 116 -14.13 7.31 -2.70
N VAL A 117 -13.45 7.89 -1.73
CA VAL A 117 -13.16 7.27 -0.44
C VAL A 117 -13.64 8.20 0.68
N PRO A 118 -14.70 7.82 1.41
CA PRO A 118 -15.28 8.64 2.48
C PRO A 118 -14.36 8.71 3.71
N PHE A 119 -14.69 9.61 4.63
CA PHE A 119 -14.12 9.62 5.97
C PHE A 119 -14.68 8.44 6.77
N ILE A 120 -13.82 7.72 7.46
CA ILE A 120 -14.20 6.58 8.28
C ILE A 120 -14.35 7.02 9.72
N SER A 121 -15.57 7.02 10.22
CA SER A 121 -15.89 7.43 11.59
C SER A 121 -15.92 6.28 12.58
N ASN A 122 -16.30 5.08 12.15
CA ASN A 122 -16.35 3.86 12.94
C ASN A 122 -15.69 2.71 12.19
N ASP A 123 -15.31 1.66 12.93
CA ASP A 123 -14.74 0.46 12.32
C ASP A 123 -15.72 -0.17 11.32
N GLU A 124 -15.24 -0.40 10.12
CA GLU A 124 -15.96 -1.03 9.04
C GLU A 124 -15.02 -1.87 8.16
N ILE A 125 -15.55 -2.53 7.15
CA ILE A 125 -14.74 -3.32 6.21
C ILE A 125 -13.89 -2.36 5.35
N MET A 126 -12.56 -2.34 5.58
CA MET A 126 -11.62 -1.44 4.91
C MET A 126 -11.28 -1.85 3.48
N TYR A 127 -11.50 -3.11 3.10
CA TYR A 127 -11.13 -3.63 1.78
C TYR A 127 -11.68 -2.81 0.60
N PRO A 128 -12.98 -2.43 0.54
CA PRO A 128 -13.49 -1.65 -0.58
C PRO A 128 -12.82 -0.27 -0.71
N HIS A 129 -12.48 0.35 0.42
CA HIS A 129 -11.80 1.66 0.44
C HIS A 129 -10.36 1.56 -0.03
N ILE A 130 -9.66 0.48 0.34
CA ILE A 130 -8.30 0.20 -0.15
C ILE A 130 -8.32 -0.02 -1.66
N GLU A 131 -9.25 -0.81 -2.19
CA GLU A 131 -9.37 -1.02 -3.64
C GLU A 131 -9.73 0.27 -4.39
N SER A 132 -10.62 1.10 -3.86
CA SER A 132 -10.94 2.43 -4.41
C SER A 132 -9.71 3.34 -4.41
N SER A 133 -8.89 3.26 -3.37
CA SER A 133 -7.62 3.99 -3.27
C SER A 133 -6.59 3.51 -4.29
N VAL A 134 -6.50 2.19 -4.53
CA VAL A 134 -5.63 1.62 -5.58
C VAL A 134 -6.06 2.15 -6.96
N GLN A 135 -7.35 2.15 -7.25
CA GLN A 135 -7.86 2.68 -8.52
C GLN A 135 -7.59 4.19 -8.66
N PHE A 136 -7.64 4.93 -7.56
CA PHE A 136 -7.29 6.35 -7.58
C PHE A 136 -5.80 6.55 -7.90
N VAL A 137 -4.89 5.83 -7.24
CA VAL A 137 -3.44 5.89 -7.48
C VAL A 137 -3.09 5.53 -8.92
N ARG A 138 -3.74 4.51 -9.49
CA ARG A 138 -3.53 4.09 -10.90
C ARG A 138 -4.01 5.13 -11.92
N GLY A 139 -4.93 5.99 -11.54
CA GLY A 139 -5.49 7.03 -12.41
C GLY A 139 -4.82 8.39 -12.28
N MET A 140 -3.83 8.52 -11.41
CA MET A 140 -3.02 9.75 -11.27
C MET A 140 -1.97 9.84 -12.37
#